data_cee795b965ff44b87cdf18783cc0b71f
#
_entry.id   cee795b965ff44b87cdf18783cc0b71f
#
_cell.length_a   1.000
_cell.length_b   1.000
_cell.length_c   1.000
_cell.angle_alpha   90.00
_cell.angle_beta   90.00
_cell.angle_gamma   90.00
#
_symmetry.space_group_name_H-M   'P 1'
#
loop_
_entity.id
_entity.type
_entity.pdbx_description
1 polymer ?
#
loop_
_entity_poly.entity_id
_entity_poly.type
_entity_poly.pdbx_seq_one_letter_code
_entity_poly.pdbx_strand_id
1 'polypeptide(L)'
;PAGRAILLNSIVYASKFNGQKLIARKMNEGIVTRDHLPMTKWACTRKANDYINETNLTFRQMIDSVHAVAVEKKNKGEELSRFEAMPQMPPVVKKSFGQYLKERNPKLYEVFGTDEAAYADYYEKNAPYMRPDLRGYELVIDPEVRALGIPNNDIRLLDKAIELMEQGNPDGKTILERYTLKRFATPAEWRNWLNIHRPRMFFTEAGGYLWL
;
A
#
# COMPACT_ATOMS: atom_id res chain seq x y z
N PRO A 1 -20.66 -19.49 3.23
CA PRO A 1 -20.13 -19.93 4.53
C PRO A 1 -18.94 -19.12 5.00
N ALA A 2 -17.89 -18.91 4.15
CA ALA A 2 -16.68 -18.21 4.54
C ALA A 2 -16.92 -16.73 4.93
N GLY A 3 -17.70 -15.98 4.18
CA GLY A 3 -18.01 -14.57 4.48
C GLY A 3 -18.73 -14.41 5.83
N ARG A 4 -19.61 -15.33 6.19
CA ARG A 4 -20.28 -15.33 7.51
C ARG A 4 -19.26 -15.57 8.64
N ALA A 5 -18.32 -16.48 8.45
CA ALA A 5 -17.29 -16.78 9.44
C ALA A 5 -16.36 -15.56 9.63
N ILE A 6 -15.95 -14.89 8.54
CA ILE A 6 -15.16 -13.66 8.61
C ILE A 6 -15.90 -12.56 9.38
N LEU A 7 -17.18 -12.34 9.06
CA LEU A 7 -17.98 -11.32 9.74
C LEU A 7 -18.13 -11.63 11.24
N LEU A 8 -18.46 -12.87 11.61
CA LEU A 8 -18.58 -13.27 13.01
C LEU A 8 -17.26 -13.11 13.77
N ASN A 9 -16.14 -13.54 13.17
CA ASN A 9 -14.83 -13.37 13.78
C ASN A 9 -14.48 -11.89 13.95
N SER A 10 -14.82 -11.04 12.99
CA SER A 10 -14.59 -9.59 13.10
C SER A 10 -15.43 -8.97 14.22
N ILE A 11 -16.68 -9.38 14.39
CA ILE A 11 -17.56 -8.93 15.49
C ILE A 11 -17.01 -9.39 16.85
N VAL A 12 -16.64 -10.67 16.96
CA VAL A 12 -16.04 -11.23 18.19
C VAL A 12 -14.73 -10.52 18.53
N TYR A 13 -13.91 -10.26 17.52
CA TYR A 13 -12.66 -9.51 17.72
C TYR A 13 -12.94 -8.08 18.19
N ALA A 14 -13.83 -7.36 17.51
CA ALA A 14 -14.21 -6.00 17.86
C ALA A 14 -14.82 -5.88 19.27
N SER A 15 -15.61 -6.88 19.69
CA SER A 15 -16.24 -6.88 21.02
C SER A 15 -15.24 -6.94 22.17
N LYS A 16 -14.01 -7.43 21.95
CA LYS A 16 -12.91 -7.43 22.95
C LYS A 16 -12.43 -6.02 23.30
N PHE A 17 -12.73 -5.04 22.45
CA PHE A 17 -12.33 -3.64 22.61
C PHE A 17 -13.51 -2.74 22.99
N ASN A 18 -14.62 -3.34 23.40
CA ASN A 18 -15.81 -2.58 23.81
C ASN A 18 -15.47 -1.63 24.96
N GLY A 19 -15.88 -0.37 24.83
CA GLY A 19 -15.55 0.68 25.78
C GLY A 19 -14.17 1.34 25.60
N GLN A 20 -13.33 0.85 24.69
CA GLN A 20 -12.07 1.52 24.34
C GLN A 20 -12.32 2.66 23.35
N LYS A 21 -11.56 3.73 23.48
CA LYS A 21 -11.64 4.85 22.52
C LYS A 21 -11.19 4.36 21.15
N LEU A 22 -12.07 4.45 20.18
CA LEU A 22 -11.75 4.13 18.78
C LEU A 22 -10.73 5.13 18.25
N ILE A 23 -9.57 4.64 17.84
CA ILE A 23 -8.59 5.43 17.09
C ILE A 23 -8.88 5.20 15.62
N ALA A 24 -9.65 6.11 15.03
CA ALA A 24 -9.88 6.10 13.59
C ALA A 24 -8.80 6.95 12.90
N ARG A 25 -8.14 6.37 11.92
CA ARG A 25 -7.26 7.09 11.00
C ARG A 25 -7.91 7.10 9.62
N LYS A 26 -7.88 8.25 8.96
CA LYS A 26 -8.26 8.29 7.55
C LYS A 26 -7.28 7.42 6.77
N MET A 27 -7.75 6.35 6.18
CA MET A 27 -6.96 5.56 5.24
C MET A 27 -6.76 6.42 4.00
N ASN A 28 -5.50 6.65 3.62
CA ASN A 28 -5.22 7.19 2.30
C ASN A 28 -5.42 6.06 1.28
N GLU A 29 -6.38 6.24 0.42
CA GLU A 29 -6.53 5.38 -0.74
C GLU A 29 -5.24 5.48 -1.57
N GLY A 30 -4.71 4.33 -1.99
CA GLY A 30 -3.55 4.30 -2.87
C GLY A 30 -2.18 4.35 -2.20
N ILE A 31 -2.08 4.06 -0.88
CA ILE A 31 -0.75 3.85 -0.28
C ILE A 31 -0.07 2.65 -0.96
N VAL A 32 1.12 2.92 -1.47
CA VAL A 32 1.94 1.90 -2.11
C VAL A 32 2.41 0.85 -1.10
N THR A 33 2.31 -0.43 -1.46
CA THR A 33 2.70 -1.58 -0.65
C THR A 33 3.92 -2.29 -1.24
N ARG A 34 4.55 -3.19 -0.48
CA ARG A 34 5.78 -3.91 -0.92
C ARG A 34 5.54 -4.93 -2.02
N ASP A 35 4.30 -5.33 -2.25
CA ASP A 35 3.92 -6.18 -3.37
C ASP A 35 3.95 -5.46 -4.72
N HIS A 36 4.26 -4.17 -4.72
CA HIS A 36 4.40 -3.37 -5.93
C HIS A 36 5.44 -3.94 -6.91
N LEU A 37 6.57 -4.49 -6.42
CA LEU A 37 7.57 -5.13 -7.27
C LEU A 37 7.05 -6.38 -7.99
N PRO A 38 6.37 -7.34 -7.32
CA PRO A 38 5.72 -8.44 -8.01
C PRO A 38 4.74 -7.99 -9.09
N MET A 39 3.96 -6.94 -8.82
CA MET A 39 3.07 -6.33 -9.81
C MET A 39 3.84 -5.73 -10.99
N THR A 40 4.96 -5.08 -10.75
CA THR A 40 5.81 -4.52 -11.82
C THR A 40 6.40 -5.62 -12.69
N LYS A 41 6.99 -6.65 -12.09
CA LYS A 41 7.50 -7.84 -12.81
C LYS A 41 6.39 -8.51 -13.61
N TRP A 42 5.23 -8.68 -12.99
CA TRP A 42 4.07 -9.29 -13.62
C TRP A 42 3.56 -8.45 -14.79
N ALA A 43 3.50 -7.12 -14.66
CA ALA A 43 3.09 -6.21 -15.72
C ALA A 43 4.02 -6.24 -16.95
N CYS A 44 5.26 -6.72 -16.79
CA CYS A 44 6.26 -6.85 -17.85
C CYS A 44 6.44 -8.30 -18.35
N THR A 45 5.72 -9.27 -17.79
CA THR A 45 5.81 -10.69 -18.14
C THR A 45 4.72 -11.13 -19.13
N ARG A 46 4.80 -12.39 -19.55
CA ARG A 46 3.80 -13.01 -20.43
C ARG A 46 2.40 -13.02 -19.82
N LYS A 47 2.27 -13.20 -18.50
CA LYS A 47 0.97 -13.18 -17.79
C LYS A 47 0.27 -11.82 -17.86
N ALA A 48 1.03 -10.74 -18.00
CA ALA A 48 0.43 -9.42 -18.19
C ALA A 48 -0.37 -9.31 -19.49
N ASN A 49 0.06 -9.99 -20.55
CA ASN A 49 -0.72 -9.97 -21.79
C ASN A 49 -2.10 -10.60 -21.60
N ASP A 50 -2.15 -11.74 -20.89
CA ASP A 50 -3.41 -12.45 -20.65
C ASP A 50 -4.34 -11.57 -19.82
N TYR A 51 -3.84 -10.96 -18.74
CA TYR A 51 -4.60 -10.02 -17.92
C TYR A 51 -5.05 -8.77 -18.70
N ILE A 52 -4.17 -8.18 -19.53
CA ILE A 52 -4.52 -7.02 -20.35
C ILE A 52 -5.62 -7.40 -21.35
N ASN A 53 -5.52 -8.58 -21.97
CA ASN A 53 -6.53 -9.08 -22.87
C ASN A 53 -7.86 -9.31 -22.17
N GLU A 54 -7.85 -9.92 -20.99
CA GLU A 54 -9.03 -10.13 -20.15
C GLU A 54 -9.62 -8.80 -19.69
N THR A 55 -8.78 -7.87 -19.25
CA THR A 55 -9.21 -6.52 -18.86
C THR A 55 -9.85 -5.79 -20.04
N ASN A 56 -9.22 -5.82 -21.22
CA ASN A 56 -9.78 -5.22 -22.44
C ASN A 56 -11.12 -5.84 -22.83
N LEU A 57 -11.25 -7.17 -22.71
CA LEU A 57 -12.51 -7.85 -22.97
C LEU A 57 -13.60 -7.40 -21.99
N THR A 58 -13.29 -7.36 -20.71
CA THR A 58 -14.22 -6.93 -19.66
C THR A 58 -14.64 -5.47 -19.83
N PHE A 59 -13.69 -4.58 -20.13
CA PHE A 59 -13.99 -3.18 -20.44
C PHE A 59 -14.88 -3.04 -21.67
N ARG A 60 -14.61 -3.78 -22.73
CA ARG A 60 -15.44 -3.77 -23.95
C ARG A 60 -16.86 -4.20 -23.65
N GLN A 61 -17.04 -5.33 -22.94
CA GLN A 61 -18.37 -5.83 -22.56
C GLN A 61 -19.13 -4.80 -21.70
N MET A 62 -18.45 -4.16 -20.76
CA MET A 62 -19.05 -3.11 -19.93
C MET A 62 -19.46 -1.89 -20.78
N ILE A 63 -18.61 -1.41 -21.65
CA ILE A 63 -18.88 -0.27 -22.53
C ILE A 63 -20.02 -0.60 -23.51
N ASP A 64 -20.02 -1.78 -24.12
CA ASP A 64 -21.06 -2.23 -25.04
C ASP A 64 -22.43 -2.28 -24.33
N SER A 65 -22.46 -2.75 -23.08
CA SER A 65 -23.68 -2.76 -22.24
C SER A 65 -24.17 -1.35 -21.94
N VAL A 66 -23.26 -0.43 -21.58
CA VAL A 66 -23.61 0.98 -21.31
C VAL A 66 -24.10 1.67 -22.59
N HIS A 67 -23.46 1.42 -23.73
CA HIS A 67 -23.88 1.97 -25.01
C HIS A 67 -25.25 1.43 -25.45
N ALA A 68 -25.55 0.16 -25.22
CA ALA A 68 -26.87 -0.41 -25.51
C ALA A 68 -27.97 0.32 -24.72
N VAL A 69 -27.76 0.54 -23.42
CA VAL A 69 -28.66 1.31 -22.57
C VAL A 69 -28.78 2.76 -23.03
N ALA A 70 -27.66 3.40 -23.41
CA ALA A 70 -27.66 4.77 -23.90
C ALA A 70 -28.45 4.93 -25.20
N VAL A 71 -28.34 3.97 -26.11
CA VAL A 71 -29.12 3.96 -27.39
C VAL A 71 -30.62 3.80 -27.08
N GLU A 72 -31.00 2.88 -26.17
CA GLU A 72 -32.39 2.69 -25.78
C GLU A 72 -32.99 3.97 -25.18
N LYS A 73 -32.26 4.62 -24.24
CA LYS A 73 -32.70 5.87 -23.65
C LYS A 73 -32.86 6.99 -24.68
N LYS A 74 -31.91 7.15 -25.60
CA LYS A 74 -32.01 8.12 -26.68
C LYS A 74 -33.26 7.90 -27.55
N ASN A 75 -33.58 6.65 -27.87
CA ASN A 75 -34.77 6.32 -28.64
C ASN A 75 -36.07 6.64 -27.90
N LYS A 76 -36.05 6.65 -26.56
CA LYS A 76 -37.17 7.05 -25.70
C LYS A 76 -37.21 8.54 -25.39
N GLY A 77 -36.21 9.32 -25.84
CA GLY A 77 -36.11 10.76 -25.53
C GLY A 77 -35.69 11.02 -24.06
N GLU A 78 -35.09 10.05 -23.41
CA GLU A 78 -34.60 10.17 -22.04
C GLU A 78 -33.19 10.79 -21.97
N GLU A 79 -32.89 11.54 -20.92
CA GLU A 79 -31.57 12.10 -20.70
C GLU A 79 -30.54 11.01 -20.32
N LEU A 80 -29.32 11.14 -20.85
CA LEU A 80 -28.22 10.27 -20.54
C LEU A 80 -27.52 10.73 -19.26
N SER A 81 -27.18 9.81 -18.37
CA SER A 81 -26.26 10.07 -17.29
C SER A 81 -24.86 10.40 -17.82
N ARG A 82 -24.04 11.03 -17.00
CA ARG A 82 -22.63 11.33 -17.33
C ARG A 82 -21.84 10.09 -17.74
N PHE A 83 -22.15 8.94 -17.16
CA PHE A 83 -21.48 7.68 -17.46
C PHE A 83 -21.92 7.12 -18.83
N GLU A 84 -23.20 7.18 -19.15
CA GLU A 84 -23.76 6.75 -20.44
C GLU A 84 -23.32 7.66 -21.60
N ALA A 85 -22.99 8.91 -21.30
CA ALA A 85 -22.46 9.87 -22.26
C ALA A 85 -20.94 9.79 -22.47
N MET A 86 -20.23 8.93 -21.71
CA MET A 86 -18.77 8.81 -21.82
C MET A 86 -18.35 8.23 -23.17
N PRO A 87 -17.27 8.77 -23.78
CA PRO A 87 -16.69 8.18 -24.97
C PRO A 87 -16.10 6.79 -24.66
N GLN A 88 -15.98 5.97 -25.69
CA GLN A 88 -15.37 4.66 -25.59
C GLN A 88 -13.93 4.80 -25.05
N MET A 89 -13.62 4.10 -23.97
CA MET A 89 -12.27 4.12 -23.40
C MET A 89 -11.30 3.35 -24.32
N PRO A 90 -10.07 3.85 -24.51
CA PRO A 90 -9.06 3.11 -25.26
C PRO A 90 -8.72 1.81 -24.53
N PRO A 91 -8.39 0.73 -25.26
CA PRO A 91 -7.98 -0.52 -24.66
C PRO A 91 -6.69 -0.34 -23.84
N VAL A 92 -6.58 -1.10 -22.75
CA VAL A 92 -5.34 -1.14 -21.96
C VAL A 92 -4.26 -1.80 -22.81
N VAL A 93 -3.10 -1.16 -22.92
CA VAL A 93 -1.96 -1.66 -23.70
C VAL A 93 -0.84 -2.09 -22.77
N LYS A 94 -0.18 -3.19 -23.11
CA LYS A 94 1.01 -3.63 -22.40
C LYS A 94 2.11 -2.59 -22.54
N LYS A 95 2.73 -2.24 -21.41
CA LYS A 95 3.91 -1.38 -21.35
C LYS A 95 5.17 -2.22 -21.14
N SER A 96 6.29 -1.78 -21.70
CA SER A 96 7.59 -2.31 -21.32
C SER A 96 7.93 -1.93 -19.87
N PHE A 97 8.86 -2.67 -19.26
CA PHE A 97 9.34 -2.33 -17.91
C PHE A 97 9.83 -0.89 -17.82
N GLY A 98 10.64 -0.45 -18.78
CA GLY A 98 11.15 0.92 -18.79
C GLY A 98 10.05 1.98 -18.91
N GLN A 99 9.03 1.75 -19.74
CA GLN A 99 7.88 2.65 -19.83
C GLN A 99 7.10 2.69 -18.50
N TYR A 100 6.86 1.53 -17.91
CA TYR A 100 6.17 1.43 -16.64
C TYR A 100 6.95 2.15 -15.52
N LEU A 101 8.26 1.90 -15.42
CA LEU A 101 9.11 2.52 -14.41
C LEU A 101 9.20 4.04 -14.60
N LYS A 102 9.36 4.52 -15.83
CA LYS A 102 9.40 5.93 -16.16
C LYS A 102 8.14 6.68 -15.73
N GLU A 103 6.98 6.07 -15.91
CA GLU A 103 5.69 6.66 -15.52
C GLU A 103 5.48 6.65 -14.01
N ARG A 104 5.91 5.57 -13.34
CA ARG A 104 5.67 5.37 -11.91
C ARG A 104 6.72 6.02 -11.02
N ASN A 105 7.98 5.91 -11.40
CA ASN A 105 9.09 6.49 -10.65
C ASN A 105 10.21 6.96 -11.60
N PRO A 106 10.11 8.17 -12.15
CA PRO A 106 11.11 8.71 -13.09
C PRO A 106 12.54 8.69 -12.53
N LYS A 107 12.71 8.92 -11.23
CA LYS A 107 14.04 8.92 -10.59
C LYS A 107 14.70 7.54 -10.61
N LEU A 108 13.92 6.49 -10.34
CA LEU A 108 14.45 5.12 -10.46
C LEU A 108 14.65 4.73 -11.92
N TYR A 109 13.86 5.26 -12.84
CA TYR A 109 14.11 5.08 -14.26
C TYR A 109 15.44 5.70 -14.71
N GLU A 110 15.82 6.85 -14.19
CA GLU A 110 17.14 7.45 -14.47
C GLU A 110 18.30 6.55 -14.00
N VAL A 111 18.10 5.76 -12.95
CA VAL A 111 19.12 4.85 -12.41
C VAL A 111 19.14 3.50 -13.15
N PHE A 112 17.98 2.92 -13.40
CA PHE A 112 17.86 1.53 -13.89
C PHE A 112 17.47 1.43 -15.37
N GLY A 113 16.86 2.48 -15.93
CA GLY A 113 16.42 2.49 -17.33
C GLY A 113 15.51 1.30 -17.65
N THR A 114 16.02 0.39 -18.49
CA THR A 114 15.33 -0.85 -18.91
C THR A 114 15.87 -2.11 -18.22
N ASP A 115 16.80 -1.96 -17.27
CA ASP A 115 17.40 -3.09 -16.56
C ASP A 115 16.47 -3.57 -15.43
N GLU A 116 15.57 -4.48 -15.79
CA GLU A 116 14.60 -5.07 -14.85
C GLU A 116 15.29 -5.89 -13.75
N ALA A 117 16.41 -6.55 -14.09
CA ALA A 117 17.11 -7.39 -13.11
C ALA A 117 17.80 -6.57 -12.04
N ALA A 118 18.49 -5.50 -12.43
CA ALA A 118 19.12 -4.58 -11.48
C ALA A 118 18.08 -3.87 -10.59
N TYR A 119 16.95 -3.47 -11.17
CA TYR A 119 15.84 -2.90 -10.40
C TYR A 119 15.26 -3.90 -9.38
N ALA A 120 15.07 -5.15 -9.81
CA ALA A 120 14.55 -6.20 -8.94
C ALA A 120 15.48 -6.46 -7.74
N ASP A 121 16.79 -6.58 -8.00
CA ASP A 121 17.80 -6.77 -6.96
C ASP A 121 17.85 -5.57 -5.98
N TYR A 122 17.83 -4.36 -6.50
CA TYR A 122 17.73 -3.15 -5.68
C TYR A 122 16.50 -3.17 -4.79
N TYR A 123 15.35 -3.52 -5.34
CA TYR A 123 14.11 -3.52 -4.60
C TYR A 123 14.10 -4.59 -3.51
N GLU A 124 14.51 -5.82 -3.85
CA GLU A 124 14.56 -6.95 -2.90
C GLU A 124 15.48 -6.64 -1.71
N LYS A 125 16.64 -6.03 -1.97
CA LYS A 125 17.59 -5.64 -0.91
C LYS A 125 17.08 -4.51 -0.02
N ASN A 126 16.26 -3.61 -0.54
CA ASN A 126 15.83 -2.42 0.16
C ASN A 126 14.38 -2.48 0.67
N ALA A 127 13.54 -3.36 0.11
CA ALA A 127 12.13 -3.48 0.48
C ALA A 127 11.88 -3.60 2.00
N PRO A 128 12.69 -4.34 2.78
CA PRO A 128 12.52 -4.41 4.23
C PRO A 128 12.64 -3.06 4.97
N TYR A 129 13.27 -2.07 4.33
CA TYR A 129 13.54 -0.75 4.90
C TYR A 129 12.76 0.36 4.19
N MET A 130 11.90 0.00 3.24
CA MET A 130 11.11 0.97 2.50
C MET A 130 9.80 1.29 3.23
N ARG A 131 9.36 2.52 3.06
CA ARG A 131 8.07 3.03 3.50
C ARG A 131 7.48 3.94 2.43
N PRO A 132 6.18 4.23 2.48
CA PRO A 132 5.60 5.24 1.61
C PRO A 132 6.21 6.63 1.83
N ASP A 133 6.33 7.40 0.77
CA ASP A 133 6.63 8.83 0.87
C ASP A 133 5.48 9.58 1.58
N LEU A 134 5.65 10.89 1.80
CA LEU A 134 4.64 11.71 2.49
C LEU A 134 3.28 11.74 1.76
N ARG A 135 3.28 11.52 0.45
CA ARG A 135 2.07 11.48 -0.38
C ARG A 135 1.46 10.08 -0.44
N GLY A 136 2.20 9.04 -0.08
CA GLY A 136 1.76 7.65 -0.11
C GLY A 136 1.89 6.95 -1.47
N TYR A 137 2.48 7.61 -2.48
CA TYR A 137 2.53 7.09 -3.85
C TYR A 137 3.80 6.37 -4.24
N GLU A 138 4.90 6.64 -3.54
CA GLU A 138 6.21 6.07 -3.84
C GLU A 138 6.78 5.38 -2.61
N LEU A 139 7.50 4.27 -2.84
CA LEU A 139 8.29 3.64 -1.80
C LEU A 139 9.65 4.33 -1.76
N VAL A 140 10.01 4.81 -0.58
CA VAL A 140 11.31 5.42 -0.29
C VAL A 140 12.01 4.64 0.81
N ILE A 141 13.34 4.54 0.71
CA ILE A 141 14.14 3.92 1.76
C ILE A 141 14.07 4.82 3.00
N ASP A 142 13.79 4.21 4.15
CA ASP A 142 13.91 4.85 5.45
C ASP A 142 15.36 4.77 5.91
N PRO A 143 16.10 5.90 5.92
CA PRO A 143 17.54 5.87 6.18
C PRO A 143 17.85 5.45 7.62
N GLU A 144 17.04 5.87 8.60
CA GLU A 144 17.23 5.54 10.01
C GLU A 144 17.00 4.04 10.25
N VAL A 145 15.96 3.48 9.65
CA VAL A 145 15.65 2.04 9.77
C VAL A 145 16.70 1.19 9.04
N ARG A 146 17.12 1.62 7.86
CA ARG A 146 18.18 0.93 7.11
C ARG A 146 19.51 0.92 7.86
N ALA A 147 19.87 2.01 8.52
CA ALA A 147 21.09 2.10 9.32
C ALA A 147 21.11 1.10 10.48
N LEU A 148 19.94 0.75 11.02
CA LEU A 148 19.80 -0.27 12.07
C LEU A 148 19.88 -1.69 11.52
N GLY A 149 19.67 -1.91 10.22
CA GLY A 149 19.61 -3.24 9.61
C GLY A 149 18.44 -4.11 10.09
N ILE A 150 17.43 -3.53 10.73
CA ILE A 150 16.25 -4.22 11.24
C ILE A 150 15.06 -3.85 10.34
N PRO A 151 14.39 -4.82 9.70
CA PRO A 151 13.22 -4.57 8.88
C PRO A 151 12.13 -3.80 9.65
N ASN A 152 11.42 -2.91 8.98
CA ASN A 152 10.38 -2.11 9.65
C ASN A 152 9.14 -2.93 10.06
N ASN A 153 8.98 -4.12 9.53
CA ASN A 153 7.96 -5.10 9.95
C ASN A 153 8.46 -6.12 10.99
N ASP A 154 9.67 -5.92 11.51
CA ASP A 154 10.19 -6.69 12.63
C ASP A 154 9.99 -5.88 13.92
N ILE A 155 9.27 -6.44 14.89
CA ILE A 155 8.95 -5.75 16.14
C ILE A 155 10.19 -5.33 16.94
N ARG A 156 11.34 -6.00 16.72
CA ARG A 156 12.63 -5.63 17.31
C ARG A 156 13.07 -4.22 16.96
N LEU A 157 12.53 -3.67 15.85
CA LEU A 157 12.76 -2.28 15.49
C LEU A 157 12.29 -1.33 16.59
N LEU A 158 11.12 -1.58 17.18
CA LEU A 158 10.59 -0.74 18.27
C LEU A 158 11.45 -0.82 19.52
N ASP A 159 11.95 -2.01 19.88
CA ASP A 159 12.89 -2.18 20.99
C ASP A 159 14.16 -1.36 20.75
N LYS A 160 14.74 -1.52 19.56
CA LYS A 160 15.97 -0.81 19.19
C LYS A 160 15.79 0.70 19.16
N ALA A 161 14.64 1.17 18.70
CA ALA A 161 14.32 2.60 18.70
C ALA A 161 14.19 3.16 20.14
N ILE A 162 13.66 2.39 21.09
CA ILE A 162 13.63 2.77 22.51
C ILE A 162 15.05 2.85 23.07
N GLU A 163 15.91 1.86 22.77
CA GLU A 163 17.33 1.90 23.19
C GLU A 163 18.05 3.13 22.65
N LEU A 164 17.81 3.52 21.39
CA LEU A 164 18.37 4.75 20.83
C LEU A 164 17.91 5.99 21.60
N MET A 165 16.62 6.06 21.97
CA MET A 165 16.14 7.15 22.82
C MET A 165 16.83 7.19 24.19
N GLU A 166 17.06 6.03 24.83
CA GLU A 166 17.77 5.91 26.11
C GLU A 166 19.21 6.42 26.00
N GLN A 167 19.83 6.27 24.83
CA GLN A 167 21.15 6.78 24.50
C GLN A 167 21.16 8.26 24.08
N GLY A 168 20.00 8.92 24.08
CA GLY A 168 19.86 10.31 23.65
C GLY A 168 19.87 10.52 22.13
N ASN A 169 19.77 9.44 21.35
CA ASN A 169 19.70 9.55 19.88
C ASN A 169 18.27 9.89 19.43
N PRO A 170 18.07 11.01 18.70
CA PRO A 170 16.74 11.46 18.26
C PRO A 170 16.08 10.53 17.24
N ASP A 171 16.85 9.71 16.52
CA ASP A 171 16.33 8.77 15.53
C ASP A 171 15.37 7.76 16.18
N GLY A 172 15.64 7.39 17.43
CA GLY A 172 14.77 6.49 18.18
C GLY A 172 13.34 7.01 18.28
N LYS A 173 13.17 8.26 18.68
CA LYS A 173 11.85 8.90 18.76
C LYS A 173 11.20 9.01 17.38
N THR A 174 11.98 9.39 16.38
CA THR A 174 11.52 9.53 15.00
C THR A 174 10.98 8.23 14.45
N ILE A 175 11.67 7.11 14.67
CA ILE A 175 11.23 5.77 14.26
C ILE A 175 9.93 5.39 14.98
N LEU A 176 9.88 5.54 16.31
CA LEU A 176 8.70 5.17 17.11
C LEU A 176 7.45 5.94 16.68
N GLU A 177 7.54 7.25 16.51
CA GLU A 177 6.41 8.09 16.07
C GLU A 177 6.01 7.82 14.61
N ARG A 178 6.95 7.42 13.77
CA ARG A 178 6.72 7.09 12.35
C ARG A 178 5.98 5.76 12.19
N TYR A 179 6.37 4.75 12.97
CA TYR A 179 5.86 3.38 12.82
C TYR A 179 4.77 3.01 13.81
N THR A 180 4.32 3.94 14.64
CA THR A 180 3.19 3.74 15.54
C THR A 180 2.22 4.92 15.47
N LEU A 181 1.04 4.78 16.05
CA LEU A 181 0.09 5.89 16.20
C LEU A 181 0.26 6.60 17.57
N LYS A 182 1.39 6.39 18.24
CA LYS A 182 1.63 6.89 19.59
C LYS A 182 2.67 8.00 19.60
N ARG A 183 2.59 8.81 20.64
CA ARG A 183 3.58 9.82 20.97
C ARG A 183 3.78 9.85 22.47
N PHE A 184 4.96 9.52 22.91
CA PHE A 184 5.37 9.59 24.29
C PHE A 184 6.63 10.44 24.42
N ALA A 185 6.79 11.08 25.59
CA ALA A 185 7.91 11.98 25.82
C ALA A 185 9.18 11.24 26.21
N THR A 186 9.05 10.13 26.93
CA THR A 186 10.17 9.43 27.56
C THR A 186 10.32 7.99 27.06
N PRO A 187 11.55 7.43 27.05
CA PRO A 187 11.77 6.01 26.74
C PRO A 187 11.00 5.06 27.69
N ALA A 188 10.83 5.44 28.94
CA ALA A 188 10.12 4.61 29.93
C ALA A 188 8.63 4.46 29.58
N GLU A 189 7.99 5.53 29.10
CA GLU A 189 6.60 5.48 28.63
C GLU A 189 6.47 4.58 27.39
N TRP A 190 7.41 4.68 26.44
CA TRP A 190 7.46 3.82 25.26
C TRP A 190 7.64 2.36 25.63
N ARG A 191 8.55 2.06 26.55
CA ARG A 191 8.82 0.69 27.01
C ARG A 191 7.61 0.09 27.72
N ASN A 192 6.98 0.84 28.61
CA ASN A 192 5.76 0.41 29.29
C ASN A 192 4.63 0.12 28.30
N TRP A 193 4.39 1.03 27.35
CA TRP A 193 3.39 0.83 26.31
C TRP A 193 3.70 -0.42 25.47
N LEU A 194 4.93 -0.58 24.98
CA LEU A 194 5.33 -1.70 24.14
C LEU A 194 5.15 -3.03 24.88
N ASN A 195 5.55 -3.12 26.15
CA ASN A 195 5.42 -4.35 26.96
C ASN A 195 3.96 -4.77 27.14
N ILE A 196 3.06 -3.81 27.39
CA ILE A 196 1.62 -4.08 27.55
C ILE A 196 0.98 -4.54 26.25
N HIS A 197 1.36 -3.96 25.12
CA HIS A 197 0.67 -4.17 23.85
C HIS A 197 1.32 -5.22 22.95
N ARG A 198 2.61 -5.51 23.12
CA ARG A 198 3.40 -6.46 22.30
C ARG A 198 2.68 -7.77 21.96
N PRO A 199 1.98 -8.48 22.88
CA PRO A 199 1.34 -9.75 22.54
C PRO A 199 0.19 -9.64 21.53
N ARG A 200 -0.28 -8.42 21.27
CA ARG A 200 -1.42 -8.14 20.37
C ARG A 200 -1.05 -7.27 19.18
N MET A 201 0.21 -6.83 19.12
CA MET A 201 0.67 -5.98 18.03
C MET A 201 0.84 -6.77 16.74
N PHE A 202 0.53 -6.13 15.64
CA PHE A 202 0.78 -6.63 14.30
C PHE A 202 1.22 -5.47 13.41
N PHE A 203 2.01 -5.79 12.40
CA PHE A 203 2.41 -4.82 11.39
C PHE A 203 1.39 -4.80 10.24
N THR A 204 1.06 -3.61 9.76
CA THR A 204 0.21 -3.42 8.59
C THR A 204 0.82 -2.43 7.62
N GLU A 205 0.67 -2.69 6.33
CA GLU A 205 0.99 -1.76 5.25
C GLU A 205 -0.26 -0.96 4.82
N ALA A 206 -1.44 -1.50 5.12
CA ALA A 206 -2.70 -0.83 4.83
C ALA A 206 -2.88 0.43 5.70
N GLY A 207 -3.09 1.59 5.05
CA GLY A 207 -3.25 2.86 5.76
C GLY A 207 -1.94 3.49 6.27
N GLY A 208 -0.80 2.96 5.88
CA GLY A 208 0.55 3.35 6.29
C GLY A 208 1.29 2.19 6.96
N TYR A 209 2.60 2.22 6.93
CA TYR A 209 3.45 1.17 7.51
C TYR A 209 3.49 1.32 9.02
N LEU A 210 2.64 0.59 9.72
CA LEU A 210 2.38 0.81 11.14
C LEU A 210 2.33 -0.47 11.95
N TRP A 211 2.83 -0.38 13.17
CA TRP A 211 2.57 -1.30 14.26
C TRP A 211 1.32 -0.86 15.04
N LEU A 212 0.30 -1.72 15.04
CA LEU A 212 -1.00 -1.48 15.68
C LEU A 212 -1.26 -2.48 16.80
#